data_4893b21fc3be1ddd0ef87102f75b1cfe
#
_entry.id   4893b21fc3be1ddd0ef87102f75b1cfe
#
_cell.length_a   1.000
_cell.length_b   1.000
_cell.length_c   1.000
_cell.angle_alpha   90.00
_cell.angle_beta   90.00
_cell.angle_gamma   90.00
#
_symmetry.space_group_name_H-M   'P 1'
#
loop_
_entity.id
_entity.type
_entity.pdbx_description
1 polymer ?
#
loop_
_entity_poly.entity_id
_entity_poly.type
_entity_poly.pdbx_seq_one_letter_code
_entity_poly.pdbx_strand_id
1 'polypeptide(L)' 'AEVYLRIPEAKSGKGKIQVSLNGTNHELLAVTETEEIPSGTMVKIIRIEEKILIVEKI' A
#
# COMPACT_ATOMS: atom_id res chain seq x y z
N ALA A 1 -2.73 -0.17 -7.74
CA ALA A 1 -2.73 0.99 -6.83
C ALA A 1 -1.33 1.62 -6.78
N GLU A 2 -1.28 2.86 -6.37
CA GLU A 2 -0.01 3.58 -6.28
C GLU A 2 0.30 3.92 -4.83
N VAL A 3 1.57 3.77 -4.45
CA VAL A 3 2.00 4.13 -3.09
C VAL A 3 2.02 5.65 -2.95
N TYR A 4 1.28 6.16 -1.98
CA TYR A 4 1.21 7.59 -1.70
C TYR A 4 2.23 8.00 -0.64
N LEU A 5 2.30 7.24 0.45
CA LEU A 5 3.33 7.42 1.47
C LEU A 5 4.16 6.14 1.55
N ARG A 6 5.48 6.30 1.64
CA ARG A 6 6.41 5.18 1.70
C ARG A 6 5.93 4.09 2.65
N ILE A 7 6.04 2.84 2.22
CA ILE A 7 5.69 1.69 3.04
C ILE A 7 6.96 1.07 3.58
N PRO A 8 7.18 1.09 4.90
CA PRO A 8 8.39 0.49 5.48
C PRO A 8 8.46 -1.01 5.27
N GLU A 9 9.67 -1.54 5.28
CA GLU A 9 9.91 -2.95 5.02
C GLU A 9 9.36 -3.87 6.11
N ALA A 10 9.05 -5.10 5.73
CA ALA A 10 8.76 -6.19 6.64
C ALA A 10 7.76 -5.83 7.75
N LYS A 11 6.72 -5.08 7.41
CA LYS A 11 5.68 -4.66 8.34
C LYS A 11 6.21 -3.85 9.51
N SER A 12 7.39 -3.22 9.37
CA SER A 12 7.96 -2.43 10.45
C SER A 12 7.20 -1.13 10.68
N GLY A 13 6.32 -0.76 9.78
CA GLY A 13 5.47 0.41 9.91
C GLY A 13 4.41 0.38 8.82
N LYS A 14 3.61 1.43 8.78
CA LYS A 14 2.51 1.53 7.82
C LYS A 14 2.74 2.68 6.87
N GLY A 15 2.41 2.46 5.60
CA GLY A 15 2.37 3.52 4.61
C GLY A 15 0.93 3.69 4.13
N LYS A 16 0.76 4.42 3.04
CA LYS A 16 -0.56 4.61 2.44
C LYS A 16 -0.50 4.40 0.95
N ILE A 17 -1.57 3.82 0.42
CA ILE A 17 -1.73 3.69 -1.02
C ILE A 17 -2.95 4.48 -1.44
N GLN A 18 -2.97 4.90 -2.70
CA GLN A 18 -4.12 5.57 -3.29
C GLN A 18 -4.85 4.58 -4.18
N VAL A 19 -6.15 4.49 -3.97
CA VAL A 19 -7.02 3.65 -4.78
C VAL A 19 -8.12 4.53 -5.36
N SER A 20 -8.33 4.45 -6.67
CA SER A 20 -9.38 5.20 -7.33
C SER A 20 -10.64 4.34 -7.41
N LEU A 21 -11.72 4.81 -6.79
CA LEU A 21 -12.99 4.11 -6.80
C LEU A 21 -14.07 5.10 -7.24
N ASN A 22 -14.78 4.76 -8.33
CA ASN A 22 -15.88 5.59 -8.83
C ASN A 22 -15.47 7.06 -9.00
N GLY A 23 -14.26 7.28 -9.51
CA GLY A 23 -13.78 8.64 -9.75
C GLY A 23 -13.29 9.38 -8.52
N THR A 24 -13.26 8.74 -7.38
CA THR A 24 -12.79 9.33 -6.13
C THR A 24 -11.54 8.60 -5.65
N ASN A 25 -10.51 9.34 -5.27
CA ASN A 25 -9.28 8.75 -4.74
C ASN A 25 -9.43 8.53 -3.23
N HIS A 26 -9.06 7.34 -2.78
CA HIS A 26 -9.08 6.97 -1.38
C HIS A 26 -7.67 6.63 -0.93
N GLU A 27 -7.30 7.08 0.27
CA GLU A 27 -6.02 6.74 0.88
C GLU A 27 -6.27 5.66 1.91
N LEU A 28 -5.60 4.52 1.74
CA LEU A 28 -5.79 3.37 2.61
C LEU A 28 -4.45 2.97 3.22
N LEU A 29 -4.48 2.54 4.48
CA LEU A 29 -3.29 2.06 5.16
C LEU A 29 -2.82 0.76 4.52
N ALA A 30 -1.52 0.65 4.32
CA ALA A 30 -0.94 -0.52 3.68
C ALA A 30 0.39 -0.89 4.32
N VAL A 31 0.71 -2.18 4.28
CA VAL A 31 2.00 -2.70 4.74
C VAL A 31 2.53 -3.66 3.69
N THR A 32 3.84 -3.91 3.74
CA THR A 32 4.47 -4.90 2.89
C THR A 32 5.16 -5.94 3.76
N GLU A 33 5.19 -7.17 3.28
CA GLU A 33 5.86 -8.26 3.98
C GLU A 33 7.30 -8.44 3.51
N THR A 34 7.70 -7.69 2.50
CA THR A 34 9.02 -7.79 1.91
C THR A 34 9.78 -6.47 2.08
N GLU A 35 10.45 -6.01 1.04
CA GLU A 35 11.27 -4.82 1.16
C GLU A 35 10.45 -3.53 1.09
N GLU A 36 11.04 -2.45 1.54
CA GLU A 36 10.45 -1.13 1.52
C GLU A 36 9.93 -0.75 0.13
N ILE A 37 8.79 -0.06 0.09
CA ILE A 37 8.22 0.41 -1.17
C ILE A 37 8.14 1.93 -1.11
N PRO A 38 8.92 2.64 -1.92
CA PRO A 38 8.90 4.11 -1.90
C PRO A 38 7.63 4.66 -2.53
N SER A 39 7.32 5.92 -2.23
CA SER A 39 6.17 6.58 -2.82
C SER A 39 6.30 6.64 -4.33
N GLY A 40 5.17 6.60 -5.04
CA GLY A 40 5.16 6.61 -6.50
C GLY A 40 5.30 5.24 -7.13
N THR A 41 5.52 4.19 -6.35
CA THR A 41 5.66 2.82 -6.87
C THR A 41 4.29 2.21 -7.07
N MET A 42 4.12 1.49 -8.18
CA MET A 42 2.88 0.75 -8.41
C MET A 42 2.93 -0.56 -7.66
N VAL A 43 1.83 -0.91 -7.01
CA VAL A 43 1.73 -2.13 -6.20
C VAL A 43 0.43 -2.85 -6.49
N LYS A 44 0.40 -4.13 -6.14
CA LYS A 44 -0.84 -4.90 -6.18
C LYS A 44 -1.24 -5.27 -4.76
N ILE A 45 -2.53 -5.35 -4.51
CA ILE A 45 -3.07 -5.74 -3.22
C ILE A 45 -3.13 -7.26 -3.17
N ILE A 46 -2.45 -7.86 -2.19
CA ILE A 46 -2.43 -9.32 -2.05
C ILE A 46 -3.61 -9.78 -1.22
N ARG A 47 -3.84 -9.12 -0.10
CA ARG A 47 -4.95 -9.46 0.80
C ARG A 47 -5.21 -8.32 1.77
N ILE A 48 -6.30 -8.43 2.51
CA ILE A 48 -6.68 -7.44 3.51
C ILE A 48 -6.68 -8.12 4.87
N GLU A 49 -5.99 -7.52 5.85
CA GLU A 49 -5.96 -8.01 7.23
C GLU A 49 -6.31 -6.88 8.18
N GLU A 50 -7.40 -7.05 8.95
CA GLU A 50 -7.81 -6.07 9.97
C GLU A 50 -7.84 -4.63 9.42
N LYS A 51 -8.43 -4.46 8.24
CA LYS A 51 -8.57 -3.16 7.58
C LYS A 51 -7.25 -2.57 7.10
N ILE A 52 -6.17 -3.34 7.10
CA ILE A 52 -4.89 -2.94 6.54
C ILE A 52 -4.64 -3.79 5.31
N LEU A 53 -4.21 -3.15 4.23
CA LEU A 53 -3.96 -3.85 2.98
C LEU A 53 -2.52 -4.36 2.97
N ILE A 54 -2.36 -5.62 2.57
CA ILE A 54 -1.04 -6.19 2.35
C ILE A 54 -0.76 -6.07 0.86
N VAL A 55 0.33 -5.37 0.53
CA VAL A 55 0.66 -5.09 -0.87
C VAL A 55 2.08 -5.52 -1.19
N GLU A 56 2.36 -5.67 -2.50
CA GLU A 56 3.72 -5.91 -2.96
C GLU A 56 3.93 -5.20 -4.29
N LYS A 57 5.19 -4.99 -4.66
CA LYS A 57 5.53 -4.36 -5.94
C LYS A 57 5.03 -5.20 -7.10
N ILE A 58 4.57 -4.51 -8.12
CA ILE A 58 4.20 -5.19 -9.38
C ILE A 58 5.46 -5.60 -10.13
#